data_6e1a295915fba2446c5ca890fbe40d96
#
_entry.id   6e1a295915fba2446c5ca890fbe40d96
#
_cell.length_a   1.000
_cell.length_b   1.000
_cell.length_c   1.000
_cell.angle_alpha   90.00
_cell.angle_beta   90.00
_cell.angle_gamma   90.00
#
_symmetry.space_group_name_H-M   'P 1'
#
loop_
_entity.id
_entity.type
_entity.pdbx_description
1 polymer ?
#
loop_
_entity_poly.entity_id
_entity_poly.type
_entity_poly.pdbx_seq_one_letter_code
_entity_poly.pdbx_strand_id
1 'polypeptide(L)' 'MEGNKKPLIGVVVNCTNLNIRKDPTQASRSLGIIGSDAVVTVCDEESVSGFYKVKTGDGIIGYCMSEFIKLC' A
#
# COMPACT_ATOMS: atom_id res chain seq x y z
N MET A 1 -11.84 11.32 20.93
CA MET A 1 -11.64 11.22 20.43
C MET A 1 -11.09 10.71 19.87
N GLU A 2 -10.94 10.47 19.53
CA GLU A 2 -10.46 10.30 19.08
C GLU A 2 -9.95 10.16 18.28
N GLY A 3 -9.99 9.73 18.38
CA GLY A 3 -8.73 9.96 17.80
C GLY A 3 -8.71 10.07 16.30
N ASN A 4 -8.25 11.08 15.91
CA ASN A 4 -8.14 11.39 14.50
C ASN A 4 -6.87 10.78 13.96
N LYS A 5 -6.98 9.57 13.44
CA LYS A 5 -5.84 8.99 12.77
C LYS A 5 -5.72 9.62 11.40
N LYS A 6 -4.65 10.32 11.18
CA LYS A 6 -4.36 10.87 9.87
C LYS A 6 -3.90 9.73 8.97
N PRO A 7 -4.32 9.70 7.72
CA PRO A 7 -3.81 8.70 6.79
C PRO A 7 -2.31 8.90 6.61
N LEU A 8 -1.59 7.80 6.56
CA LEU A 8 -0.17 7.85 6.29
C LEU A 8 0.05 7.89 4.79
N ILE A 9 1.11 8.55 4.39
CA ILE A 9 1.47 8.60 2.98
C ILE A 9 2.67 7.69 2.77
N GLY A 10 2.61 6.88 1.74
CA GLY A 10 3.71 6.00 1.38
C GLY A 10 4.17 6.26 -0.04
N VAL A 11 5.40 5.90 -0.31
CA VAL A 11 6.02 6.05 -1.63
C VAL A 11 6.61 4.71 -2.03
N VAL A 12 6.41 4.32 -3.29
CA VAL A 12 6.97 3.07 -3.81
C VAL A 12 8.48 3.22 -3.96
N VAL A 13 9.22 2.29 -3.35
CA VAL A 13 10.68 2.29 -3.38
C VAL A 13 11.20 0.88 -3.68
N ASN A 14 12.47 0.80 -4.05
CA ASN A 14 13.17 -0.47 -4.25
C ASN A 14 12.60 -1.39 -5.32
N CYS A 15 11.74 -0.87 -6.19
CA CYS A 15 11.21 -1.65 -7.30
C CYS A 15 10.74 -0.71 -8.40
N THR A 16 10.64 -1.24 -9.61
CA THR A 16 10.15 -0.46 -10.74
C THR A 16 8.63 -0.48 -10.79
N ASN A 17 8.04 -1.62 -10.46
CA ASN A 17 6.60 -1.82 -10.46
C ASN A 17 6.22 -2.61 -9.23
N LEU A 18 5.11 -2.25 -8.62
CA LEU A 18 4.62 -2.90 -7.41
C LEU A 18 3.18 -3.32 -7.60
N ASN A 19 2.91 -4.60 -7.36
CA ASN A 19 1.55 -5.12 -7.45
C ASN A 19 0.74 -4.73 -6.23
N ILE A 20 -0.52 -4.33 -6.47
CA ILE A 20 -1.49 -4.11 -5.41
C ILE A 20 -2.36 -5.35 -5.40
N ARG A 21 -2.35 -6.08 -4.29
CA ARG A 21 -3.02 -7.37 -4.22
C ARG A 21 -4.31 -7.28 -3.42
N LYS A 22 -5.24 -8.16 -3.76
CA LYS A 22 -6.53 -8.19 -3.09
C LYS A 22 -6.39 -8.58 -1.61
N ASP A 23 -5.51 -9.52 -1.31
CA ASP A 23 -5.27 -10.00 0.04
C ASP A 23 -3.79 -9.82 0.40
N PRO A 24 -3.46 -9.80 1.70
CA PRO A 24 -2.07 -9.58 2.12
C PRO A 24 -1.23 -10.85 1.97
N THR A 25 -1.10 -11.31 0.74
CA THR A 25 -0.30 -12.48 0.40
C THR A 25 0.13 -12.37 -1.06
N GLN A 26 1.32 -12.87 -1.35
CA GLN A 26 1.84 -12.86 -2.72
C GLN A 26 1.06 -13.78 -3.66
N ALA A 27 0.33 -14.73 -3.11
CA ALA A 27 -0.46 -15.67 -3.90
C ALA A 27 -1.80 -15.07 -4.31
N SER A 28 -2.14 -13.91 -3.78
CA SER A 28 -3.41 -13.29 -4.07
C SER A 28 -3.40 -12.60 -5.42
N ARG A 29 -4.59 -12.35 -5.93
CA ARG A 29 -4.80 -11.70 -7.22
C ARG A 29 -4.28 -10.26 -7.19
N SER A 30 -3.58 -9.87 -8.24
CA SER A 30 -3.16 -8.49 -8.42
C SER A 30 -4.35 -7.65 -8.91
N LEU A 31 -4.61 -6.55 -8.23
CA LEU A 31 -5.67 -5.62 -8.62
C LEU A 31 -5.14 -4.54 -9.55
N GLY A 32 -3.84 -4.35 -9.55
CA GLY A 32 -3.22 -3.34 -10.38
C GLY A 32 -1.74 -3.23 -10.06
N ILE A 33 -1.06 -2.36 -10.78
CA ILE A 33 0.38 -2.16 -10.61
C ILE A 33 0.63 -0.66 -10.50
N ILE A 34 1.49 -0.28 -9.55
CA ILE A 34 1.93 1.11 -9.42
C ILE A 34 3.44 1.16 -9.65
N GLY A 35 3.90 2.27 -10.17
CA GLY A 35 5.30 2.43 -10.53
C GLY A 35 6.15 2.98 -9.40
N SER A 36 7.45 2.98 -9.62
CA SER A 36 8.42 3.57 -8.72
C SER A 36 8.05 5.04 -8.44
N ASP A 37 8.23 5.45 -7.22
CA ASP A 37 7.93 6.81 -6.76
C ASP A 37 6.43 7.17 -6.74
N ALA A 38 5.56 6.23 -7.03
CA ALA A 38 4.12 6.47 -6.90
C ALA A 38 3.78 6.71 -5.44
N VAL A 39 2.84 7.62 -5.21
CA VAL A 39 2.40 7.97 -3.87
C VAL A 39 1.06 7.31 -3.59
N VAL A 40 0.95 6.69 -2.44
CA VAL A 40 -0.28 6.02 -2.04
C VAL A 40 -0.64 6.42 -0.61
N THR A 41 -1.91 6.26 -0.28
CA THR A 41 -2.37 6.44 1.10
C THR A 41 -2.28 5.08 1.79
N VAL A 42 -1.64 5.04 2.94
CA VAL A 42 -1.46 3.81 3.71
C VAL A 42 -2.45 3.78 4.86
N CYS A 43 -3.23 2.69 4.93
CA CYS A 43 -4.18 2.47 6.03
C CYS A 43 -3.50 1.59 7.06
N ASP A 44 -2.75 2.22 7.96
CA ASP A 44 -1.93 1.49 8.92
C ASP A 44 -2.71 0.54 9.81
N GLU A 45 -3.90 0.93 10.24
CA GLU A 45 -4.71 0.08 11.13
C GLU A 45 -5.16 -1.21 10.47
N GLU A 46 -5.20 -1.26 9.16
CA GLU A 46 -5.62 -2.46 8.43
C GLU A 46 -4.47 -3.19 7.81
N SER A 47 -3.26 -2.71 8.05
CA SER A 47 -2.06 -3.37 7.55
C SER A 47 -1.75 -4.60 8.39
N VAL A 48 -1.20 -5.62 7.75
CA VAL A 48 -0.81 -6.84 8.43
C VAL A 48 0.68 -7.07 8.25
N SER A 49 1.22 -8.03 8.98
CA SER A 49 2.65 -8.30 8.94
C SER A 49 3.16 -8.51 7.50
N GLY A 50 4.10 -7.68 7.10
CA GLY A 50 4.71 -7.78 5.78
C GLY A 50 3.96 -7.07 4.66
N PHE A 51 2.74 -6.57 4.91
CA PHE A 51 1.95 -5.89 3.90
C PHE A 51 1.29 -4.65 4.46
N TYR A 52 1.24 -3.60 3.66
CA TYR A 52 0.47 -2.41 3.99
C TYR A 52 -0.79 -2.38 3.15
N LYS A 53 -1.89 -2.03 3.76
CA LYS A 53 -3.11 -1.76 3.00
C LYS A 53 -3.00 -0.35 2.44
N VAL A 54 -3.13 -0.20 1.15
CA VAL A 54 -2.95 1.09 0.48
C VAL A 54 -4.13 1.43 -0.40
N LYS A 55 -4.28 2.71 -0.65
CA LYS A 55 -5.27 3.23 -1.58
C LYS A 55 -4.55 4.13 -2.57
N THR A 56 -4.76 3.90 -3.85
CA THR A 56 -4.16 4.71 -4.90
C THR A 56 -5.04 5.91 -5.23
N GLY A 57 -4.48 6.85 -5.98
CA GLY A 57 -5.26 7.98 -6.46
C GLY A 57 -6.40 7.58 -7.40
N ASP A 58 -6.27 6.43 -8.06
CA ASP A 58 -7.30 5.90 -8.95
C ASP A 58 -8.41 5.17 -8.20
N GLY A 59 -8.30 5.05 -6.89
CA GLY A 59 -9.31 4.39 -6.09
C GLY A 59 -9.12 2.90 -5.88
N ILE A 60 -7.98 2.35 -6.30
CA ILE A 60 -7.69 0.93 -6.06
C ILE A 60 -7.27 0.78 -4.60
N ILE A 61 -7.90 -0.15 -3.91
CA ILE A 61 -7.59 -0.45 -2.51
C ILE A 61 -7.12 -1.89 -2.43
N GLY A 62 -5.97 -2.11 -1.84
CA GLY A 62 -5.42 -3.46 -1.72
C GLY A 62 -4.17 -3.46 -0.87
N TYR A 63 -3.39 -4.53 -0.97
CA TYR A 63 -2.21 -4.74 -0.14
C TYR A 63 -0.93 -4.75 -0.97
N CYS A 64 0.09 -4.09 -0.47
CA CYS A 64 1.41 -4.07 -1.08
C CYS A 64 2.44 -4.54 -0.07
N MET A 65 3.49 -5.21 -0.53
CA MET A 65 4.56 -5.64 0.36
C MET A 65 5.19 -4.42 1.01
N SER A 66 5.29 -4.45 2.33
CA SER A 66 5.77 -3.30 3.10
C SER A 66 7.20 -2.90 2.78
N GLU A 67 8.03 -3.86 2.35
CA GLU A 67 9.42 -3.56 2.03
C GLU A 67 9.57 -2.64 0.82
N PHE A 68 8.52 -2.50 0.03
CA PHE A 68 8.53 -1.63 -1.15
C PHE A 68 7.79 -0.32 -0.94
N ILE A 69 7.35 -0.07 0.27
CA ILE A 69 6.66 1.18 0.61
C ILE A 69 7.42 1.90 1.71
N LYS A 70 7.84 3.12 1.41
CA LYS A 70 8.49 3.96 2.41
C LYS A 70 7.46 4.95 2.94
N LEU A 71 7.25 4.95 4.24
CA LEU A 71 6.34 5.91 4.87
C LEU A 71 7.02 7.26 4.98
N CYS A 72 6.27 8.29 4.68
CA CYS A 72 6.77 9.67 4.76
C CYS A 72 6.55 10.27 6.14
#